data_3386eb5438d7f687e609baa335850477
#
_entry.id   3386eb5438d7f687e609baa335850477
#
_cell.length_a   1.000
_cell.length_b   1.000
_cell.length_c   1.000
_cell.angle_alpha   90.00
_cell.angle_beta   90.00
_cell.angle_gamma   90.00
#
_symmetry.space_group_name_H-M   'P 1'
#
loop_
_entity.id
_entity.type
_entity.pdbx_description
1 polymer ?
#
loop_
_entity_poly.entity_id
_entity_poly.type
_entity_poly.pdbx_seq_one_letter_code
_entity_poly.pdbx_strand_id
1 'polypeptide(L)'
;MSNENTLAYAVKQNEIDYNAKNLVLLQVQLINKNENGHVMVEKVSKDADSYAAGKYYIPGVAMEFGEHPEEAGHRILTEELEISDREINSVGSQSHYNEEEDRWYVLFLFETNEPLTEEEMNNPCEGIDELLYLDLETANSENSTQGLKDIREAMKIPGKTYI
;
A
#
# COMPACT_ATOMS: atom_id res chain seq x y z
N MET A 1 10.23 10.37 14.80
CA MET A 1 9.35 10.14 15.95
C MET A 1 9.23 8.65 16.17
N SER A 2 9.18 8.24 17.43
CA SER A 2 9.12 6.83 17.78
C SER A 2 7.78 6.21 17.35
N ASN A 3 7.73 4.87 17.29
CA ASN A 3 6.52 4.07 17.04
C ASN A 3 5.33 4.39 17.98
N GLU A 4 5.50 5.34 18.89
CA GLU A 4 4.48 5.82 19.83
C GLU A 4 3.28 6.47 19.14
N ASN A 5 3.45 6.91 17.91
CA ASN A 5 2.42 7.59 17.14
C ASN A 5 1.60 6.66 16.24
N THR A 6 1.89 5.37 16.19
CA THR A 6 1.05 4.44 15.42
C THR A 6 -0.19 4.03 16.21
N LEU A 7 -1.30 3.84 15.51
CA LEU A 7 -2.54 3.36 16.14
C LEU A 7 -2.32 2.04 16.89
N ALA A 8 -1.56 1.12 16.30
CA ALA A 8 -1.25 -0.17 16.91
C ALA A 8 -0.45 -0.01 18.21
N TYR A 9 0.47 0.95 18.26
CA TYR A 9 1.23 1.27 19.46
C TYR A 9 0.35 1.89 20.53
N ALA A 10 -0.48 2.87 20.19
CA ALA A 10 -1.39 3.53 21.12
C ALA A 10 -2.36 2.53 21.75
N VAL A 11 -2.90 1.60 20.97
CA VAL A 11 -3.75 0.52 21.47
C VAL A 11 -3.00 -0.37 22.45
N LYS A 12 -1.78 -0.78 22.12
CA LYS A 12 -0.94 -1.62 22.98
C LYS A 12 -0.57 -0.93 24.30
N GLN A 13 -0.25 0.36 24.24
CA GLN A 13 0.16 1.14 25.43
C GLN A 13 -0.98 1.39 26.41
N ASN A 14 -2.17 1.56 25.91
CA ASN A 14 -3.33 1.85 26.74
C ASN A 14 -4.00 0.60 27.33
N GLU A 15 -3.42 -0.59 27.11
CA GLU A 15 -3.96 -1.88 27.56
C GLU A 15 -5.47 -2.02 27.26
N ILE A 16 -5.92 -1.37 26.19
CA ILE A 16 -7.30 -1.46 25.77
C ILE A 16 -7.47 -2.86 25.22
N ASP A 17 -8.21 -3.69 25.93
CA ASP A 17 -8.61 -5.03 25.49
C ASP A 17 -9.64 -4.90 24.36
N TYR A 18 -9.18 -4.31 23.28
CA TYR A 18 -9.94 -4.35 22.05
C TYR A 18 -9.83 -5.76 21.50
N ASN A 19 -10.94 -6.43 21.43
CA ASN A 19 -11.07 -7.53 20.54
C ASN A 19 -10.56 -7.05 19.15
N ALA A 20 -9.51 -7.65 18.63
CA ALA A 20 -8.85 -7.23 17.39
C ALA A 20 -9.84 -7.03 16.22
N LYS A 21 -10.97 -7.68 16.27
CA LYS A 21 -12.11 -7.54 15.34
C LYS A 21 -12.68 -6.12 15.24
N ASN A 22 -12.54 -5.34 16.30
CA ASN A 22 -13.09 -3.99 16.36
C ASN A 22 -12.08 -2.93 15.94
N LEU A 23 -10.86 -3.32 15.59
CA LEU A 23 -9.84 -2.40 15.13
C LEU A 23 -9.96 -2.19 13.62
N VAL A 24 -10.03 -0.93 13.24
CA VAL A 24 -9.88 -0.51 11.85
C VAL A 24 -8.44 -0.05 11.65
N LEU A 25 -7.74 -0.69 10.74
CA LEU A 25 -6.40 -0.27 10.37
C LEU A 25 -6.46 0.69 9.18
N LEU A 26 -5.84 1.84 9.34
CA LEU A 26 -5.75 2.87 8.31
C LEU A 26 -4.45 2.68 7.54
N GLN A 27 -4.56 2.53 6.24
CA GLN A 27 -3.42 2.36 5.34
C GLN A 27 -3.52 3.31 4.17
N VAL A 28 -2.38 3.64 3.61
CA VAL A 28 -2.28 4.37 2.36
C VAL A 28 -1.55 3.50 1.35
N GLN A 29 -2.01 3.50 0.11
CA GLN A 29 -1.33 2.85 -1.00
C GLN A 29 -1.12 3.85 -2.14
N LEU A 30 0.02 3.72 -2.81
CA LEU A 30 0.41 4.57 -3.92
C LEU A 30 0.38 3.80 -5.23
N ILE A 31 -0.47 4.26 -6.14
CA ILE A 31 -0.60 3.73 -7.49
C ILE A 31 0.32 4.56 -8.40
N ASN A 32 1.32 3.93 -8.95
CA ASN A 32 2.15 4.52 -10.00
C ASN A 32 1.91 3.77 -11.31
N LYS A 33 1.64 4.50 -12.39
CA LYS A 33 1.34 3.92 -13.69
C LYS A 33 2.36 4.33 -14.72
N ASN A 34 2.69 3.41 -15.62
CA ASN A 34 3.44 3.73 -16.82
C ASN A 34 2.51 4.20 -17.96
N GLU A 35 3.09 4.55 -19.09
CA GLU A 35 2.37 5.03 -20.28
C GLU A 35 1.35 4.02 -20.84
N ASN A 36 1.53 2.73 -20.56
CA ASN A 36 0.61 1.67 -20.98
C ASN A 36 -0.53 1.43 -19.96
N GLY A 37 -0.55 2.18 -18.86
CA GLY A 37 -1.52 2.00 -17.77
C GLY A 37 -1.22 0.80 -16.85
N HIS A 38 -0.05 0.17 -16.99
CA HIS A 38 0.38 -0.87 -16.08
C HIS A 38 0.77 -0.25 -14.74
N VAL A 39 0.47 -0.94 -13.65
CA VAL A 39 0.70 -0.46 -12.30
C VAL A 39 2.00 -1.00 -11.75
N MET A 40 2.78 -0.13 -11.13
CA MET A 40 4.01 -0.49 -10.45
C MET A 40 3.70 -1.31 -9.21
N VAL A 41 4.39 -2.41 -9.04
CA VAL A 41 4.31 -3.29 -7.90
C VAL A 41 5.70 -3.66 -7.39
N GLU A 42 5.76 -3.97 -6.12
CA GLU A 42 6.92 -4.55 -5.46
C GLU A 42 6.80 -6.07 -5.47
N LYS A 43 7.88 -6.75 -5.82
CA LYS A 43 8.01 -8.18 -5.54
C LYS A 43 8.75 -8.35 -4.23
N VAL A 44 7.99 -8.67 -3.20
CA VAL A 44 8.53 -8.84 -1.85
C VAL A 44 9.42 -10.07 -1.80
N SER A 45 10.59 -9.96 -1.18
CA SER A 45 11.52 -11.08 -1.03
C SER A 45 10.86 -12.26 -0.31
N LYS A 46 11.18 -13.47 -0.76
CA LYS A 46 10.69 -14.70 -0.12
C LYS A 46 11.18 -14.86 1.32
N ASP A 47 12.31 -14.24 1.63
CA ASP A 47 12.93 -14.28 2.94
C ASP A 47 12.47 -13.14 3.85
N ALA A 48 11.60 -12.27 3.36
CA ALA A 48 11.04 -11.19 4.17
C ALA A 48 10.12 -11.74 5.27
N ASP A 49 10.23 -11.19 6.46
CA ASP A 49 9.30 -11.48 7.57
C ASP A 49 7.98 -10.72 7.37
N SER A 50 7.22 -11.14 6.36
CA SER A 50 5.98 -10.50 5.93
C SER A 50 5.00 -11.51 5.34
N TYR A 51 3.71 -11.27 5.53
CA TYR A 51 2.66 -12.04 4.86
C TYR A 51 2.69 -11.91 3.34
N ALA A 52 3.33 -10.86 2.84
CA ALA A 52 3.53 -10.59 1.42
C ALA A 52 4.77 -11.31 0.82
N ALA A 53 5.55 -12.03 1.64
CA ALA A 53 6.77 -12.68 1.20
C ALA A 53 6.57 -13.51 -0.08
N GLY A 54 7.37 -13.24 -1.10
CA GLY A 54 7.31 -13.87 -2.42
C GLY A 54 6.11 -13.47 -3.30
N LYS A 55 5.31 -12.48 -2.86
CA LYS A 55 4.12 -11.99 -3.59
C LYS A 55 4.36 -10.59 -4.15
N TYR A 56 3.49 -10.21 -5.07
CA TYR A 56 3.42 -8.85 -5.58
C TYR A 56 2.54 -7.99 -4.66
N TYR A 57 3.00 -6.77 -4.41
CA TYR A 57 2.33 -5.82 -3.53
C TYR A 57 2.36 -4.42 -4.15
N ILE A 58 1.31 -3.63 -3.94
CA ILE A 58 1.34 -2.21 -4.26
C ILE A 58 1.95 -1.48 -3.06
N PRO A 59 2.93 -0.60 -3.28
CA PRO A 59 3.57 0.14 -2.20
C PRO A 59 2.55 0.79 -1.29
N GLY A 60 2.73 0.62 0.01
CA GLY A 60 1.79 1.14 0.99
C GLY A 60 2.32 1.07 2.41
N VAL A 61 1.78 1.96 3.23
CA VAL A 61 2.16 2.10 4.63
C VAL A 61 0.94 2.18 5.54
N ALA A 62 1.08 1.72 6.76
CA ALA A 62 0.14 2.05 7.81
C ALA A 62 0.28 3.53 8.17
N MET A 63 -0.85 4.21 8.36
CA MET A 63 -0.83 5.59 8.82
C MET A 63 -0.33 5.69 10.26
N GLU A 64 0.43 6.72 10.54
CA GLU A 64 0.82 7.08 11.88
C GLU A 64 -0.28 7.88 12.58
N PHE A 65 -0.26 7.86 13.92
CA PHE A 65 -1.25 8.62 14.69
C PHE A 65 -1.08 10.14 14.46
N GLY A 66 -2.15 10.78 13.99
CA GLY A 66 -2.16 12.20 13.67
C GLY A 66 -1.63 12.55 12.28
N GLU A 67 -1.20 11.57 11.50
CA GLU A 67 -0.74 11.75 10.13
C GLU A 67 -1.94 11.94 9.18
N HIS A 68 -1.81 12.87 8.25
CA HIS A 68 -2.77 13.00 7.16
C HIS A 68 -2.51 11.95 6.07
N PRO A 69 -3.53 11.38 5.42
CA PRO A 69 -3.33 10.36 4.38
C PRO A 69 -2.36 10.78 3.27
N GLU A 70 -2.36 12.06 2.88
CA GLU A 70 -1.45 12.59 1.87
C GLU A 70 0.02 12.60 2.35
N GLU A 71 0.26 12.89 3.63
CA GLU A 71 1.61 12.82 4.23
C GLU A 71 2.13 11.38 4.20
N ALA A 72 1.27 10.41 4.52
CA ALA A 72 1.61 9.00 4.38
C ALA A 72 1.89 8.61 2.92
N GLY A 73 1.17 9.17 1.96
CA GLY A 73 1.43 8.99 0.53
C GLY A 73 2.82 9.48 0.11
N HIS A 74 3.23 10.66 0.55
CA HIS A 74 4.59 11.17 0.33
C HIS A 74 5.65 10.33 1.04
N ARG A 75 5.34 9.82 2.22
CA ARG A 75 6.25 8.94 2.96
C ARG A 75 6.50 7.60 2.24
N ILE A 76 5.53 7.09 1.48
CA ILE A 76 5.75 5.92 0.61
C ILE A 76 6.86 6.21 -0.40
N LEU A 77 6.86 7.37 -1.03
CA LEU A 77 7.89 7.73 -2.00
C LEU A 77 9.27 7.85 -1.35
N THR A 78 9.35 8.57 -0.23
CA THR A 78 10.63 9.01 0.34
C THR A 78 11.24 8.01 1.31
N GLU A 79 10.45 7.19 2.00
CA GLU A 79 10.94 6.26 3.02
C GLU A 79 10.80 4.80 2.60
N GLU A 80 9.68 4.41 1.95
CA GLU A 80 9.49 3.02 1.53
C GLU A 80 10.19 2.71 0.20
N LEU A 81 9.99 3.57 -0.79
CA LEU A 81 10.61 3.42 -2.10
C LEU A 81 12.01 4.06 -2.19
N GLU A 82 12.35 4.94 -1.24
CA GLU A 82 13.61 5.69 -1.20
C GLU A 82 13.88 6.47 -2.51
N ILE A 83 12.83 7.02 -3.11
CA ILE A 83 12.89 7.79 -4.35
C ILE A 83 12.57 9.26 -4.09
N SER A 84 12.77 10.09 -5.13
CA SER A 84 12.44 11.51 -5.07
C SER A 84 10.95 11.71 -4.85
N ASP A 85 10.62 12.66 -3.97
CA ASP A 85 9.23 13.09 -3.77
C ASP A 85 8.67 13.71 -5.05
N ARG A 86 7.38 13.50 -5.26
CA ARG A 86 6.65 13.98 -6.43
C ARG A 86 5.18 14.22 -6.10
N GLU A 87 4.48 14.90 -7.01
CA GLU A 87 3.06 15.17 -6.86
C GLU A 87 2.25 13.85 -6.82
N ILE A 88 1.36 13.77 -5.85
CA ILE A 88 0.40 12.69 -5.72
C ILE A 88 -1.02 13.25 -5.70
N ASN A 89 -1.98 12.47 -6.18
CA ASN A 89 -3.38 12.87 -6.22
C ASN A 89 -4.23 11.77 -5.57
N SER A 90 -5.18 12.17 -4.73
CA SER A 90 -6.13 11.23 -4.16
C SER A 90 -7.05 10.66 -5.23
N VAL A 91 -7.15 9.34 -5.29
CA VAL A 91 -8.10 8.63 -6.18
C VAL A 91 -9.27 8.02 -5.42
N GLY A 92 -9.28 8.15 -4.10
CA GLY A 92 -10.37 7.71 -3.25
C GLY A 92 -9.95 6.85 -2.08
N SER A 93 -10.92 6.16 -1.51
CA SER A 93 -10.67 5.19 -0.46
C SER A 93 -11.57 3.98 -0.63
N GLN A 94 -11.18 2.89 -0.04
CA GLN A 94 -11.99 1.68 0.05
C GLN A 94 -11.78 1.00 1.40
N SER A 95 -12.69 0.14 1.78
CA SER A 95 -12.53 -0.69 2.96
C SER A 95 -12.71 -2.16 2.60
N HIS A 96 -11.97 -3.00 3.28
CA HIS A 96 -12.13 -4.44 3.17
C HIS A 96 -11.92 -5.11 4.52
N TYR A 97 -12.50 -6.28 4.65
CA TYR A 97 -12.28 -7.16 5.78
C TYR A 97 -11.35 -8.29 5.37
N ASN A 98 -10.21 -8.39 6.07
CA ASN A 98 -9.29 -9.50 5.88
C ASN A 98 -9.69 -10.65 6.83
N GLU A 99 -10.25 -11.72 6.28
CA GLU A 99 -10.73 -12.87 7.04
C GLU A 99 -9.60 -13.63 7.73
N GLU A 100 -8.40 -13.68 7.13
CA GLU A 100 -7.25 -14.39 7.70
C GLU A 100 -6.73 -13.70 8.97
N GLU A 101 -6.76 -12.36 8.98
CA GLU A 101 -6.32 -11.55 10.12
C GLU A 101 -7.45 -11.15 11.06
N ASP A 102 -8.70 -11.41 10.66
CA ASP A 102 -9.91 -10.98 11.36
C ASP A 102 -9.92 -9.46 11.63
N ARG A 103 -9.59 -8.67 10.60
CA ARG A 103 -9.40 -7.21 10.70
C ARG A 103 -10.03 -6.44 9.56
N TRP A 104 -10.51 -5.24 9.90
CA TRP A 104 -10.96 -4.26 8.93
C TRP A 104 -9.81 -3.32 8.55
N TYR A 105 -9.74 -3.01 7.26
CA TYR A 105 -8.82 -2.04 6.69
C TYR A 105 -9.60 -0.95 5.99
N VAL A 106 -9.14 0.29 6.15
CA VAL A 106 -9.51 1.42 5.29
C VAL A 106 -8.25 1.82 4.54
N LEU A 107 -8.32 1.76 3.22
CA LEU A 107 -7.24 2.12 2.32
C LEU A 107 -7.53 3.48 1.70
N PHE A 108 -6.62 4.42 1.86
CA PHE A 108 -6.59 5.66 1.11
C PHE A 108 -5.69 5.45 -0.10
N LEU A 109 -6.21 5.74 -1.28
CA LEU A 109 -5.54 5.49 -2.53
C LEU A 109 -5.07 6.80 -3.13
N PHE A 110 -3.78 6.90 -3.39
CA PHE A 110 -3.17 7.99 -4.12
C PHE A 110 -2.55 7.48 -5.40
N GLU A 111 -2.42 8.35 -6.39
CA GLU A 111 -1.69 8.06 -7.61
C GLU A 111 -0.66 9.15 -7.92
N THR A 112 0.40 8.76 -8.58
CA THR A 112 1.34 9.66 -9.21
C THR A 112 1.40 9.37 -10.70
N ASN A 113 1.34 10.43 -11.51
CA ASN A 113 1.29 10.34 -12.97
C ASN A 113 2.68 10.28 -13.62
N GLU A 114 3.73 10.42 -12.83
CA GLU A 114 5.10 10.32 -13.31
C GLU A 114 5.61 8.89 -13.10
N PRO A 115 5.82 8.11 -14.17
CA PRO A 115 6.42 6.78 -14.05
C PRO A 115 7.78 6.86 -13.35
N LEU A 116 8.15 5.78 -12.66
CA LEU A 116 9.49 5.67 -12.10
C LEU A 116 10.52 5.65 -13.25
N THR A 117 11.65 6.29 -13.00
CA THR A 117 12.79 6.23 -13.92
C THR A 117 13.41 4.82 -13.91
N GLU A 118 14.19 4.52 -14.95
CA GLU A 118 14.91 3.24 -15.02
C GLU A 118 15.87 3.08 -13.83
N GLU A 119 16.49 4.16 -13.37
CA GLU A 119 17.37 4.16 -12.20
C GLU A 119 16.60 3.80 -10.93
N GLU A 120 15.44 4.40 -10.70
CA GLU A 120 14.57 4.10 -9.55
C GLU A 120 14.07 2.65 -9.60
N MET A 121 13.66 2.15 -10.77
CA MET A 121 13.20 0.77 -10.95
C MET A 121 14.30 -0.27 -10.71
N ASN A 122 15.56 0.08 -10.96
CA ASN A 122 16.71 -0.82 -10.79
C ASN A 122 17.33 -0.77 -9.39
N ASN A 123 16.78 0.04 -8.51
CA ASN A 123 17.32 0.20 -7.15
C ASN A 123 16.22 -0.01 -6.09
N PRO A 124 15.64 -1.23 -6.01
CA PRO A 124 14.62 -1.52 -5.01
C PRO A 124 15.20 -1.43 -3.59
N CYS A 125 14.36 -1.03 -2.64
CA CYS A 125 14.74 -0.96 -1.24
C CYS A 125 14.92 -2.36 -0.61
N GLU A 126 15.46 -2.38 0.60
CA GLU A 126 15.69 -3.63 1.35
C GLU A 126 14.39 -4.43 1.52
N GLY A 127 14.46 -5.73 1.27
CA GLY A 127 13.30 -6.63 1.38
C GLY A 127 12.45 -6.74 0.12
N ILE A 128 12.78 -5.97 -0.91
CA ILE A 128 12.13 -6.00 -2.22
C ILE A 128 13.11 -6.58 -3.26
N ASP A 129 12.71 -7.65 -3.92
CA ASP A 129 13.54 -8.29 -4.95
C ASP A 129 13.58 -7.47 -6.26
N GLU A 130 12.44 -6.90 -6.63
CA GLU A 130 12.32 -6.06 -7.83
C GLU A 130 11.10 -5.14 -7.78
N LEU A 131 11.17 -4.03 -8.52
CA LEU A 131 10.05 -3.18 -8.89
C LEU A 131 9.68 -3.47 -10.33
N LEU A 132 8.41 -3.63 -10.63
CA LEU A 132 7.95 -3.91 -12.00
C LEU A 132 6.57 -3.33 -12.28
N TYR A 133 6.29 -3.07 -13.55
CA TYR A 133 4.97 -2.68 -14.01
C TYR A 133 4.18 -3.89 -14.46
N LEU A 134 3.03 -4.14 -13.84
CA LEU A 134 2.13 -5.23 -14.18
C LEU A 134 0.83 -4.71 -14.79
N ASP A 135 0.39 -5.40 -15.82
CA ASP A 135 -1.00 -5.35 -16.23
C ASP A 135 -1.85 -6.08 -15.19
N LEU A 136 -2.63 -5.34 -14.42
CA LEU A 136 -3.43 -5.92 -13.34
C LEU A 136 -4.51 -6.88 -13.84
N GLU A 137 -4.94 -6.78 -15.09
CA GLU A 137 -5.93 -7.71 -15.65
C GLU A 137 -5.34 -9.09 -15.89
N THR A 138 -4.05 -9.13 -16.24
CA THR A 138 -3.34 -10.40 -16.52
C THR A 138 -2.56 -10.92 -15.33
N ALA A 139 -2.39 -10.14 -14.27
CA ALA A 139 -1.66 -10.55 -13.09
C ALA A 139 -2.29 -11.79 -12.44
N ASN A 140 -1.48 -12.81 -12.20
CA ASN A 140 -1.95 -14.05 -11.59
C ASN A 140 -2.40 -13.79 -10.13
N SER A 141 -3.64 -14.16 -9.82
CA SER A 141 -4.23 -13.96 -8.50
C SER A 141 -3.53 -14.76 -7.39
N GLU A 142 -2.88 -15.87 -7.71
CA GLU A 142 -2.15 -16.70 -6.73
C GLU A 142 -0.89 -16.02 -6.21
N ASN A 143 -0.30 -15.12 -7.01
CA ASN A 143 0.94 -14.41 -6.68
C ASN A 143 0.67 -12.97 -6.22
N SER A 144 -0.57 -12.60 -5.96
CA SER A 144 -0.94 -11.24 -5.55
C SER A 144 -1.45 -11.19 -4.11
N THR A 145 -1.15 -10.10 -3.43
CA THR A 145 -1.72 -9.81 -2.12
C THR A 145 -3.18 -9.36 -2.24
N GLN A 146 -3.87 -9.29 -1.11
CA GLN A 146 -5.24 -8.78 -1.08
C GLN A 146 -5.31 -7.34 -1.58
N GLY A 147 -4.37 -6.47 -1.18
CA GLY A 147 -4.33 -5.07 -1.62
C GLY A 147 -4.26 -4.92 -3.13
N LEU A 148 -3.49 -5.76 -3.82
CA LEU A 148 -3.43 -5.76 -5.28
C LEU A 148 -4.76 -6.20 -5.91
N LYS A 149 -5.44 -7.17 -5.30
CA LYS A 149 -6.77 -7.60 -5.74
C LYS A 149 -7.81 -6.49 -5.58
N ASP A 150 -7.79 -5.81 -4.44
CA ASP A 150 -8.73 -4.73 -4.13
C ASP A 150 -8.56 -3.55 -5.08
N ILE A 151 -7.33 -3.16 -5.40
CA ILE A 151 -7.07 -2.10 -6.37
C ILE A 151 -7.51 -2.52 -7.77
N ARG A 152 -7.26 -3.75 -8.16
CA ARG A 152 -7.76 -4.28 -9.44
C ARG A 152 -9.29 -4.16 -9.53
N GLU A 153 -10.02 -4.52 -8.49
CA GLU A 153 -11.47 -4.40 -8.45
C GLU A 153 -11.92 -2.93 -8.46
N ALA A 154 -11.24 -2.07 -7.68
CA ALA A 154 -11.53 -0.65 -7.65
C ALA A 154 -11.33 0.04 -9.01
N MET A 155 -10.28 -0.33 -9.74
CA MET A 155 -9.98 0.21 -11.08
C MET A 155 -10.97 -0.25 -12.15
N LYS A 156 -11.66 -1.37 -11.95
CA LYS A 156 -12.67 -1.88 -12.89
C LYS A 156 -14.03 -1.21 -12.80
N ILE A 157 -14.28 -0.40 -11.79
CA ILE A 157 -15.59 0.22 -11.57
C ILE A 157 -15.53 1.69 -11.96
N PRO A 158 -15.88 2.05 -13.21
CA PRO A 158 -15.89 3.44 -13.65
C PRO A 158 -16.85 4.29 -12.80
N GLY A 159 -16.39 5.45 -12.34
CA GLY A 159 -17.21 6.41 -11.62
C GLY A 159 -17.47 6.09 -10.14
N LYS A 160 -16.92 5.04 -9.58
CA LYS A 160 -16.89 4.86 -8.13
C LYS A 160 -15.76 5.68 -7.51
N THR A 161 -16.13 6.74 -6.87
CA THR A 161 -15.25 7.46 -5.95
C THR A 161 -15.43 6.82 -4.58
N TYR A 162 -14.39 6.22 -4.08
CA TYR A 162 -14.37 5.74 -2.70
C TYR A 162 -14.00 6.92 -1.81
N ILE A 163 -14.87 7.31 -0.95
CA ILE A 163 -14.68 8.40 0.02
C ILE A 163 -14.42 7.79 1.39
#